data_b2e1a87075ef240a61220358c8617c13
#
_entry.id   b2e1a87075ef240a61220358c8617c13
#
_cell.length_a   1.000
_cell.length_b   1.000
_cell.length_c   1.000
_cell.angle_alpha   90.00
_cell.angle_beta   90.00
_cell.angle_gamma   90.00
#
_symmetry.space_group_name_H-M   'P 1'
#
loop_
_entity.id
_entity.type
_entity.pdbx_description
1 polymer ?
#
loop_
_entity_poly.entity_id
_entity_poly.type
_entity_poly.pdbx_seq_one_letter_code
_entity_poly.pdbx_strand_id
1 'polypeptide(L)'
;MHFCSKLFFGTAVLASAGGLAIRAETATQNPPVPHAVSVVRGDSHTGRLVRTVVVKNAPAWNGDRVASSLRALVEQTAKDHEVSPLLVDSVIQVESNYNPYAVSPKGAQGLMQLMPATARRFGVTDSFDAQQNIEAGVQYLKFLKETFKDDRLAIAAYNAGEKAVTRYGDVPPYTETQSYVVKVGDKYAKAKRSAEKTAQAKTAAESKPEQESVRHVIQFVDAEGRLHLATQ
;
A
#
# COMPACT_ATOMS: atom_id res chain seq x y z
N MET A 1 58.15 -27.64 49.45
CA MET A 1 58.52 -29.09 49.59
C MET A 1 58.02 -29.80 48.38
N HIS A 2 58.99 -30.36 47.71
CA HIS A 2 59.10 -31.59 46.91
C HIS A 2 58.28 -31.57 45.58
N PHE A 3 58.99 -31.48 44.47
CA PHE A 3 59.69 -32.50 43.68
C PHE A 3 58.72 -33.46 43.00
N CYS A 4 58.75 -33.77 41.78
CA CYS A 4 59.74 -34.17 40.78
C CYS A 4 58.95 -34.54 39.53
N SER A 5 59.34 -34.21 38.42
CA SER A 5 60.36 -34.72 37.51
C SER A 5 59.80 -35.69 36.44
N LYS A 6 60.08 -35.34 35.19
CA LYS A 6 60.48 -36.15 34.03
C LYS A 6 59.48 -37.19 33.50
N LEU A 7 59.31 -37.43 32.22
CA LEU A 7 60.27 -37.70 31.13
C LEU A 7 59.56 -37.77 29.78
N PHE A 8 60.15 -37.22 28.75
CA PHE A 8 60.24 -37.62 27.35
C PHE A 8 59.47 -38.86 26.87
N PHE A 9 58.77 -38.75 25.77
CA PHE A 9 59.06 -39.50 24.55
C PHE A 9 58.39 -38.80 23.34
N GLY A 10 59.21 -38.54 22.34
CA GLY A 10 58.77 -37.98 21.08
C GLY A 10 58.24 -39.07 20.14
N THR A 11 57.32 -38.70 19.33
CA THR A 11 57.13 -39.33 18.02
C THR A 11 56.62 -38.28 17.05
N ALA A 12 57.36 -38.15 15.97
CA ALA A 12 56.99 -37.30 14.82
C ALA A 12 55.81 -37.95 14.08
N VAL A 13 54.80 -37.17 13.72
CA VAL A 13 53.84 -37.55 12.70
C VAL A 13 53.47 -36.33 11.83
N LEU A 14 53.84 -36.48 10.61
CA LEU A 14 53.36 -35.91 9.36
C LEU A 14 52.44 -34.68 9.42
N ALA A 15 52.90 -33.64 8.77
CA ALA A 15 52.12 -32.52 8.23
C ALA A 15 51.12 -33.03 7.19
N SER A 16 49.84 -32.93 7.48
CA SER A 16 48.78 -32.86 6.47
C SER A 16 48.35 -31.41 6.32
N ALA A 17 48.69 -30.84 5.18
CA ALA A 17 48.19 -29.51 4.76
C ALA A 17 46.70 -29.62 4.48
N GLY A 18 45.88 -29.41 5.50
CA GLY A 18 44.46 -29.16 5.37
C GLY A 18 44.22 -27.67 5.08
N GLY A 19 44.05 -27.34 3.82
CA GLY A 19 43.67 -25.98 3.44
C GLY A 19 42.34 -25.62 4.10
N LEU A 20 42.37 -24.71 5.09
CA LEU A 20 41.22 -24.04 5.59
C LEU A 20 40.75 -23.10 4.48
N ALA A 21 39.75 -23.55 3.71
CA ALA A 21 38.97 -22.63 2.84
C ALA A 21 38.23 -21.67 3.78
N ILE A 22 38.77 -20.47 3.90
CA ILE A 22 38.05 -19.35 4.49
C ILE A 22 36.86 -19.07 3.54
N ARG A 23 35.71 -19.62 3.90
CA ARG A 23 34.44 -19.26 3.27
C ARG A 23 34.21 -17.81 3.64
N ALA A 24 34.44 -16.91 2.69
CA ALA A 24 34.02 -15.53 2.82
C ALA A 24 32.48 -15.53 3.02
N GLU A 25 32.03 -15.30 4.25
CA GLU A 25 30.67 -14.94 4.53
C GLU A 25 30.41 -13.68 3.73
N THR A 26 29.70 -13.80 2.63
CA THR A 26 29.09 -12.68 1.96
C THR A 26 28.12 -12.06 2.97
N ALA A 27 28.58 -11.00 3.63
CA ALA A 27 27.71 -10.14 4.40
C ALA A 27 26.55 -9.76 3.50
N THR A 28 25.37 -10.26 3.80
CA THR A 28 24.12 -9.87 3.16
C THR A 28 23.91 -8.41 3.55
N GLN A 29 24.46 -7.49 2.73
CA GLN A 29 24.18 -6.07 2.89
C GLN A 29 22.70 -5.91 2.60
N ASN A 30 21.93 -5.63 3.62
CA ASN A 30 20.56 -5.19 3.44
C ASN A 30 20.54 -4.04 2.44
N PRO A 31 19.67 -4.06 1.43
CA PRO A 31 19.60 -2.97 0.47
C PRO A 31 19.42 -1.65 1.24
N PRO A 32 20.11 -0.58 0.81
CA PRO A 32 20.04 0.69 1.49
C PRO A 32 18.60 1.19 1.51
N VAL A 33 18.09 1.51 2.71
CA VAL A 33 16.72 2.02 2.89
C VAL A 33 16.53 3.35 2.18
N PRO A 34 15.38 3.54 1.51
CA PRO A 34 15.02 4.82 0.93
C PRO A 34 14.95 5.91 2.01
N HIS A 35 15.56 7.05 1.76
CA HIS A 35 15.50 8.18 2.69
C HIS A 35 15.43 9.52 1.95
N ALA A 36 14.69 10.47 2.53
CA ALA A 36 14.55 11.81 1.99
C ALA A 36 15.75 12.67 2.36
N VAL A 37 16.39 13.26 1.35
CA VAL A 37 17.49 14.21 1.52
C VAL A 37 17.04 15.58 1.01
N SER A 38 17.20 16.60 1.85
CA SER A 38 16.96 17.98 1.46
C SER A 38 18.20 18.54 0.77
N VAL A 39 18.07 18.91 -0.51
CA VAL A 39 19.12 19.54 -1.28
C VAL A 39 18.73 20.99 -1.56
N VAL A 40 19.58 21.94 -1.19
CA VAL A 40 19.42 23.35 -1.54
C VAL A 40 20.29 23.64 -2.73
N ARG A 41 19.70 24.15 -3.81
CA ARG A 41 20.39 24.55 -5.03
C ARG A 41 20.03 25.98 -5.39
N GLY A 42 21.01 26.71 -5.95
CA GLY A 42 20.73 27.99 -6.61
C GLY A 42 19.97 27.74 -7.91
N ASP A 43 18.85 28.42 -8.09
CA ASP A 43 18.16 28.47 -9.38
C ASP A 43 18.99 29.34 -10.33
N SER A 44 19.42 28.75 -11.46
CA SER A 44 20.31 29.42 -12.42
C SER A 44 19.65 30.59 -13.15
N HIS A 45 18.32 30.69 -13.15
CA HIS A 45 17.58 31.75 -13.83
C HIS A 45 17.22 32.91 -12.91
N THR A 46 16.94 32.61 -11.65
CA THR A 46 16.45 33.61 -10.67
C THR A 46 17.45 33.96 -9.59
N GLY A 47 18.54 33.20 -9.46
CA GLY A 47 19.53 33.33 -8.39
C GLY A 47 19.01 32.96 -7.00
N ARG A 48 17.76 32.52 -6.86
CA ARG A 48 17.14 32.15 -5.59
C ARG A 48 17.56 30.76 -5.14
N LEU A 49 17.68 30.57 -3.83
CA LEU A 49 17.90 29.25 -3.26
C LEU A 49 16.58 28.47 -3.28
N VAL A 50 16.58 27.33 -3.99
CA VAL A 50 15.45 26.41 -4.05
C VAL A 50 15.79 25.16 -3.24
N ARG A 51 14.95 24.83 -2.29
CA ARG A 51 15.03 23.59 -1.52
C ARG A 51 14.25 22.51 -2.24
N THR A 52 14.95 21.45 -2.63
CA THR A 52 14.35 20.26 -3.25
C THR A 52 14.54 19.07 -2.30
N VAL A 53 13.50 18.27 -2.10
CA VAL A 53 13.60 17.01 -1.39
C VAL A 53 13.75 15.89 -2.42
N VAL A 54 14.78 15.07 -2.26
CA VAL A 54 15.06 13.93 -3.15
C VAL A 54 15.10 12.66 -2.30
N VAL A 55 14.43 11.62 -2.75
CA VAL A 55 14.55 10.29 -2.14
C VAL A 55 15.75 9.58 -2.75
N LYS A 56 16.76 9.29 -1.93
CA LYS A 56 17.89 8.45 -2.32
C LYS A 56 17.56 6.98 -2.09
N ASN A 57 18.17 6.11 -2.87
CA ASN A 57 18.00 4.64 -2.80
C ASN A 57 16.54 4.17 -2.99
N ALA A 58 15.68 4.99 -3.59
CA ALA A 58 14.36 4.52 -3.97
C ALA A 58 14.51 3.50 -5.12
N PRO A 59 13.94 2.29 -4.99
CA PRO A 59 13.88 1.36 -6.10
C PRO A 59 13.06 1.95 -7.25
N ALA A 60 13.34 1.49 -8.48
CA ALA A 60 12.58 1.93 -9.64
C ALA A 60 11.09 1.62 -9.42
N TRP A 61 10.26 2.65 -9.49
CA TRP A 61 8.82 2.53 -9.36
C TRP A 61 8.22 1.77 -10.56
N ASN A 62 7.69 0.59 -10.33
CA ASN A 62 6.95 -0.20 -11.32
C ASN A 62 5.46 -0.18 -10.93
N GLY A 63 4.75 0.86 -11.41
CA GLY A 63 3.43 1.30 -10.96
C GLY A 63 2.37 0.20 -10.83
N ASP A 64 2.24 -0.70 -11.83
CA ASP A 64 1.07 -1.58 -11.89
C ASP A 64 1.12 -2.80 -10.95
N ARG A 65 2.30 -3.41 -10.79
CA ARG A 65 2.46 -4.58 -9.91
C ARG A 65 2.38 -4.23 -8.44
N VAL A 66 2.98 -3.12 -8.06
CA VAL A 66 3.00 -2.67 -6.65
C VAL A 66 1.62 -2.14 -6.25
N ALA A 67 0.91 -1.48 -7.17
CA ALA A 67 -0.43 -0.98 -6.90
C ALA A 67 -1.44 -2.09 -6.53
N SER A 68 -1.34 -3.28 -7.13
CA SER A 68 -2.27 -4.38 -6.81
C SER A 68 -2.06 -4.93 -5.41
N SER A 69 -0.82 -5.14 -4.97
CA SER A 69 -0.52 -5.60 -3.61
C SER A 69 -0.85 -4.55 -2.55
N LEU A 70 -0.59 -3.27 -2.85
CA LEU A 70 -0.92 -2.17 -1.97
C LEU A 70 -2.43 -1.98 -1.81
N ARG A 71 -3.23 -2.26 -2.84
CA ARG A 71 -4.69 -2.19 -2.72
C ARG A 71 -5.27 -3.16 -1.70
N ALA A 72 -4.73 -4.38 -1.63
CA ALA A 72 -5.14 -5.34 -0.60
C ALA A 72 -4.85 -4.82 0.82
N LEU A 73 -3.66 -4.23 1.02
CA LEU A 73 -3.29 -3.58 2.27
C LEU A 73 -4.20 -2.39 2.60
N VAL A 74 -4.47 -1.53 1.61
CA VAL A 74 -5.40 -0.40 1.75
C VAL A 74 -6.80 -0.88 2.15
N GLU A 75 -7.31 -1.91 1.48
CA GLU A 75 -8.64 -2.45 1.76
C GLU A 75 -8.74 -3.01 3.18
N GLN A 76 -7.73 -3.76 3.62
CA GLN A 76 -7.68 -4.31 4.97
C GLN A 76 -7.60 -3.19 6.02
N THR A 77 -6.60 -2.30 5.90
CA THR A 77 -6.41 -1.21 6.88
C THR A 77 -7.63 -0.28 6.95
N ALA A 78 -8.25 0.04 5.81
CA ALA A 78 -9.44 0.87 5.78
C ALA A 78 -10.62 0.21 6.51
N LYS A 79 -10.81 -1.10 6.34
CA LYS A 79 -11.84 -1.87 7.07
C LYS A 79 -11.57 -1.91 8.57
N ASP A 80 -10.33 -2.15 8.98
CA ASP A 80 -9.93 -2.23 10.38
C ASP A 80 -10.19 -0.90 11.12
N HIS A 81 -10.10 0.20 10.40
CA HIS A 81 -10.38 1.54 10.92
C HIS A 81 -11.80 2.07 10.60
N GLU A 82 -12.67 1.28 10.02
CA GLU A 82 -14.05 1.68 9.67
C GLU A 82 -14.11 2.89 8.71
N VAL A 83 -13.10 3.02 7.85
CA VAL A 83 -13.05 4.02 6.77
C VAL A 83 -13.38 3.34 5.45
N SER A 84 -14.09 4.03 4.56
CA SER A 84 -14.36 3.47 3.22
C SER A 84 -13.07 3.17 2.46
N PRO A 85 -12.81 1.91 2.06
CA PRO A 85 -11.64 1.57 1.24
C PRO A 85 -11.58 2.36 -0.08
N LEU A 86 -12.74 2.65 -0.68
CA LEU A 86 -12.83 3.44 -1.91
C LEU A 86 -12.42 4.90 -1.69
N LEU A 87 -12.68 5.46 -0.50
CA LEU A 87 -12.23 6.81 -0.17
C LEU A 87 -10.72 6.83 0.03
N VAL A 88 -10.16 5.88 0.78
CA VAL A 88 -8.71 5.76 1.00
C VAL A 88 -7.97 5.58 -0.34
N ASP A 89 -8.46 4.68 -1.20
CA ASP A 89 -7.92 4.47 -2.56
C ASP A 89 -7.92 5.78 -3.38
N SER A 90 -9.01 6.53 -3.30
CA SER A 90 -9.14 7.82 -4.01
C SER A 90 -8.15 8.86 -3.50
N VAL A 91 -7.91 8.93 -2.20
CA VAL A 91 -6.89 9.79 -1.58
C VAL A 91 -5.51 9.39 -2.07
N ILE A 92 -5.11 8.12 -1.96
CA ILE A 92 -3.79 7.64 -2.39
C ILE A 92 -3.55 7.91 -3.88
N GLN A 93 -4.57 7.73 -4.72
CA GLN A 93 -4.46 8.03 -6.15
C GLN A 93 -4.21 9.52 -6.43
N VAL A 94 -4.77 10.42 -5.63
CA VAL A 94 -4.56 11.87 -5.80
C VAL A 94 -3.21 12.30 -5.20
N GLU A 95 -2.82 11.73 -4.05
CA GLU A 95 -1.61 12.10 -3.33
C GLU A 95 -0.34 11.63 -4.02
N SER A 96 -0.26 10.37 -4.39
CA SER A 96 0.98 9.77 -4.89
C SER A 96 0.82 8.94 -6.14
N ASN A 97 -0.41 8.68 -6.59
CA ASN A 97 -0.70 7.66 -7.59
C ASN A 97 -0.03 6.32 -7.23
N TYR A 98 -0.13 5.91 -5.96
CA TYR A 98 0.46 4.69 -5.40
C TYR A 98 2.00 4.65 -5.39
N ASN A 99 2.70 5.76 -5.54
CA ASN A 99 4.15 5.81 -5.40
C ASN A 99 4.55 5.92 -3.91
N PRO A 100 5.12 4.86 -3.28
CA PRO A 100 5.50 4.89 -1.87
C PRO A 100 6.67 5.84 -1.60
N TYR A 101 7.42 6.22 -2.62
CA TYR A 101 8.58 7.11 -2.50
C TYR A 101 8.29 8.56 -2.92
N ALA A 102 7.01 8.89 -3.10
CA ALA A 102 6.62 10.25 -3.46
C ALA A 102 7.00 11.25 -2.37
N VAL A 103 7.54 12.39 -2.80
CA VAL A 103 7.82 13.54 -1.92
C VAL A 103 7.34 14.80 -2.59
N SER A 104 6.49 15.56 -1.90
CA SER A 104 6.00 16.85 -2.41
C SER A 104 7.03 17.96 -2.18
N PRO A 105 6.92 19.08 -2.91
CA PRO A 105 7.76 20.28 -2.66
C PRO A 105 7.64 20.82 -1.23
N LYS A 106 6.51 20.57 -0.57
CA LYS A 106 6.25 20.97 0.82
C LYS A 106 6.81 19.98 1.85
N GLY A 107 7.32 18.81 1.39
CA GLY A 107 7.93 17.78 2.23
C GLY A 107 6.95 16.72 2.73
N ALA A 108 5.75 16.62 2.17
CA ALA A 108 4.85 15.49 2.40
C ALA A 108 5.43 14.22 1.78
N GLN A 109 5.23 13.05 2.41
CA GLN A 109 5.97 11.83 2.11
C GLN A 109 5.06 10.60 1.99
N GLY A 110 5.44 9.71 1.07
CA GLY A 110 4.86 8.36 0.93
C GLY A 110 3.53 8.33 0.21
N LEU A 111 2.85 7.19 0.32
CA LEU A 111 1.61 6.87 -0.40
C LEU A 111 0.48 7.87 -0.13
N MET A 112 0.28 8.23 1.12
CA MET A 112 -0.77 9.15 1.57
C MET A 112 -0.25 10.57 1.85
N GLN A 113 0.99 10.89 1.40
CA GLN A 113 1.59 12.22 1.48
C GLN A 113 1.48 12.87 2.86
N LEU A 114 1.90 12.14 3.88
CA LEU A 114 1.88 12.66 5.23
C LEU A 114 2.99 13.70 5.44
N MET A 115 2.63 14.84 6.02
CA MET A 115 3.63 15.77 6.53
C MET A 115 4.39 15.11 7.68
N PRO A 116 5.72 15.34 7.83
CA PRO A 116 6.51 14.70 8.89
C PRO A 116 5.97 14.90 10.32
N ALA A 117 5.32 16.03 10.58
CA ALA A 117 4.66 16.27 11.87
C ALA A 117 3.43 15.37 12.07
N THR A 118 2.62 15.20 11.04
CA THR A 118 1.46 14.30 11.05
C THR A 118 1.91 12.84 11.15
N ALA A 119 2.91 12.43 10.37
CA ALA A 119 3.48 11.09 10.44
C ALA A 119 3.93 10.72 11.86
N ARG A 120 4.69 11.60 12.52
CA ARG A 120 5.11 11.40 13.92
C ARG A 120 3.94 11.33 14.90
N ARG A 121 2.90 12.15 14.71
CA ARG A 121 1.69 12.14 15.55
C ARG A 121 1.00 10.78 15.56
N PHE A 122 1.06 10.07 14.45
CA PHE A 122 0.47 8.74 14.27
C PHE A 122 1.50 7.60 14.31
N GLY A 123 2.68 7.83 14.90
CA GLY A 123 3.66 6.79 15.24
C GLY A 123 4.52 6.29 14.06
N VAL A 124 4.51 6.98 12.92
CA VAL A 124 5.34 6.61 11.77
C VAL A 124 6.81 6.87 12.04
N THR A 125 7.63 5.85 11.91
CA THR A 125 9.10 5.92 11.99
C THR A 125 9.76 6.00 10.61
N ASP A 126 9.16 5.35 9.62
CA ASP A 126 9.56 5.44 8.20
C ASP A 126 8.36 5.77 7.33
N SER A 127 8.32 7.00 6.80
CA SER A 127 7.24 7.46 5.93
C SER A 127 7.22 6.80 4.54
N PHE A 128 8.27 6.06 4.17
CA PHE A 128 8.35 5.31 2.91
C PHE A 128 8.02 3.84 3.08
N ASP A 129 7.86 3.35 4.32
CA ASP A 129 7.23 2.08 4.59
C ASP A 129 5.74 2.17 4.28
N ALA A 130 5.30 1.32 3.34
CA ALA A 130 3.93 1.38 2.83
C ALA A 130 2.88 1.10 3.92
N GLN A 131 3.16 0.15 4.81
CA GLN A 131 2.23 -0.23 5.86
C GLN A 131 2.09 0.90 6.89
N GLN A 132 3.20 1.45 7.38
CA GLN A 132 3.16 2.55 8.34
C GLN A 132 2.49 3.79 7.76
N ASN A 133 2.76 4.11 6.49
CA ASN A 133 2.21 5.28 5.84
C ASN A 133 0.69 5.17 5.61
N ILE A 134 0.22 4.01 5.15
CA ILE A 134 -1.21 3.74 4.95
C ILE A 134 -1.92 3.74 6.31
N GLU A 135 -1.39 3.03 7.30
CA GLU A 135 -1.95 2.94 8.64
C GLU A 135 -2.18 4.33 9.25
N ALA A 136 -1.13 5.16 9.28
CA ALA A 136 -1.21 6.50 9.83
C ALA A 136 -2.11 7.44 9.02
N GLY A 137 -2.09 7.31 7.69
CA GLY A 137 -2.94 8.12 6.80
C GLY A 137 -4.43 7.80 6.96
N VAL A 138 -4.76 6.52 7.14
CA VAL A 138 -6.15 6.08 7.39
C VAL A 138 -6.62 6.52 8.78
N GLN A 139 -5.78 6.39 9.80
CA GLN A 139 -6.09 6.89 11.15
C GLN A 139 -6.31 8.41 11.14
N TYR A 140 -5.48 9.15 10.42
CA TYR A 140 -5.65 10.61 10.28
C TYR A 140 -6.95 10.95 9.55
N LEU A 141 -7.27 10.24 8.46
CA LEU A 141 -8.52 10.44 7.73
C LEU A 141 -9.75 10.10 8.60
N LYS A 142 -9.70 9.01 9.38
CA LYS A 142 -10.74 8.69 10.37
C LYS A 142 -10.94 9.82 11.36
N PHE A 143 -9.86 10.27 11.98
CA PHE A 143 -9.89 11.39 12.92
C PHE A 143 -10.55 12.64 12.33
N LEU A 144 -10.23 12.98 11.09
CA LEU A 144 -10.83 14.12 10.40
C LEU A 144 -12.33 13.92 10.12
N LYS A 145 -12.73 12.73 9.71
CA LYS A 145 -14.15 12.39 9.51
C LYS A 145 -14.96 12.47 10.81
N GLU A 146 -14.38 12.01 11.91
CA GLU A 146 -14.99 12.11 13.23
C GLU A 146 -15.08 13.55 13.73
N THR A 147 -14.09 14.38 13.38
CA THR A 147 -14.03 15.79 13.78
C THR A 147 -15.05 16.63 13.02
N PHE A 148 -15.12 16.49 11.71
CA PHE A 148 -15.93 17.38 10.87
C PHE A 148 -17.31 16.81 10.52
N LYS A 149 -17.55 15.50 10.67
CA LYS A 149 -18.82 14.80 10.37
C LYS A 149 -19.32 14.98 8.93
N ASP A 150 -18.45 15.44 8.03
CA ASP A 150 -18.69 15.70 6.62
C ASP A 150 -17.47 15.24 5.82
N ASP A 151 -17.66 14.32 4.88
CA ASP A 151 -16.57 13.76 4.07
C ASP A 151 -15.85 14.85 3.25
N ARG A 152 -16.58 15.85 2.76
CA ARG A 152 -16.02 16.96 1.99
C ARG A 152 -15.11 17.83 2.85
N LEU A 153 -15.52 18.13 4.08
CA LEU A 153 -14.70 18.89 5.03
C LEU A 153 -13.52 18.08 5.55
N ALA A 154 -13.69 16.78 5.76
CA ALA A 154 -12.60 15.88 6.12
C ALA A 154 -11.52 15.81 5.02
N ILE A 155 -11.93 15.69 3.75
CA ILE A 155 -11.03 15.73 2.59
C ILE A 155 -10.32 17.09 2.50
N ALA A 156 -11.03 18.19 2.70
CA ALA A 156 -10.43 19.52 2.72
C ALA A 156 -9.41 19.68 3.85
N ALA A 157 -9.72 19.15 5.04
CA ALA A 157 -8.83 19.20 6.21
C ALA A 157 -7.60 18.32 6.05
N TYR A 158 -7.72 17.21 5.33
CA TYR A 158 -6.59 16.36 4.99
C TYR A 158 -5.51 17.14 4.22
N ASN A 159 -5.93 17.93 3.24
CA ASN A 159 -5.03 18.74 2.42
C ASN A 159 -4.61 20.06 3.09
N ALA A 160 -5.55 20.81 3.63
CA ALA A 160 -5.31 22.17 4.16
C ALA A 160 -4.91 22.19 5.64
N GLY A 161 -5.14 21.08 6.35
CA GLY A 161 -5.02 21.00 7.81
C GLY A 161 -6.29 21.39 8.55
N GLU A 162 -6.50 20.75 9.71
CA GLU A 162 -7.67 20.91 10.59
C GLU A 162 -7.98 22.38 10.90
N LYS A 163 -6.94 23.15 11.27
CA LYS A 163 -7.07 24.56 11.69
C LYS A 163 -7.62 25.45 10.57
N ALA A 164 -7.29 25.15 9.31
CA ALA A 164 -7.77 25.93 8.19
C ALA A 164 -9.29 25.73 8.02
N VAL A 165 -9.74 24.47 7.99
CA VAL A 165 -11.17 24.15 7.86
C VAL A 165 -11.96 24.69 9.05
N THR A 166 -11.47 24.52 10.26
CA THR A 166 -12.12 25.08 11.47
C THR A 166 -12.23 26.60 11.41
N ARG A 167 -11.20 27.31 10.91
CA ARG A 167 -11.22 28.78 10.79
C ARG A 167 -12.28 29.28 9.80
N TYR A 168 -12.42 28.60 8.67
CA TYR A 168 -13.37 29.01 7.64
C TYR A 168 -14.77 28.44 7.82
N GLY A 169 -14.92 27.41 8.65
CA GLY A 169 -16.20 26.69 8.82
C GLY A 169 -16.65 25.93 7.58
N ASP A 170 -15.84 25.93 6.52
CA ASP A 170 -16.07 25.29 5.23
C ASP A 170 -14.73 24.96 4.55
N VAL A 171 -14.77 24.45 3.31
CA VAL A 171 -13.59 24.27 2.47
C VAL A 171 -12.89 25.62 2.32
N PRO A 172 -11.61 25.72 2.76
CA PRO A 172 -10.88 26.99 2.67
C PRO A 172 -10.78 27.50 1.23
N PRO A 173 -10.77 28.82 0.99
CA PRO A 173 -10.70 29.41 -0.35
C PRO A 173 -9.26 29.31 -0.93
N TYR A 174 -8.60 28.20 -0.71
CA TYR A 174 -7.31 27.89 -1.29
C TYR A 174 -7.51 27.10 -2.58
N THR A 175 -7.03 27.61 -3.70
CA THR A 175 -7.19 26.99 -5.02
C THR A 175 -6.72 25.53 -5.03
N GLU A 176 -5.60 25.23 -4.33
CA GLU A 176 -5.09 23.87 -4.18
C GLU A 176 -6.09 22.96 -3.46
N THR A 177 -6.64 23.42 -2.32
CA THR A 177 -7.58 22.63 -1.52
C THR A 177 -8.90 22.42 -2.21
N GLN A 178 -9.44 23.45 -2.85
CA GLN A 178 -10.67 23.33 -3.65
C GLN A 178 -10.51 22.33 -4.79
N SER A 179 -9.40 22.41 -5.53
CA SER A 179 -9.07 21.44 -6.59
C SER A 179 -8.87 20.03 -6.05
N TYR A 180 -8.27 19.89 -4.87
CA TYR A 180 -8.06 18.63 -4.21
C TYR A 180 -9.38 17.94 -3.83
N VAL A 181 -10.28 18.68 -3.19
CA VAL A 181 -11.62 18.19 -2.80
C VAL A 181 -12.39 17.67 -4.01
N VAL A 182 -12.36 18.41 -5.12
CA VAL A 182 -12.99 17.99 -6.37
C VAL A 182 -12.36 16.71 -6.91
N LYS A 183 -11.03 16.65 -7.01
CA LYS A 183 -10.31 15.47 -7.54
C LYS A 183 -10.58 14.20 -6.73
N VAL A 184 -10.50 14.27 -5.40
CA VAL A 184 -10.79 13.12 -4.52
C VAL A 184 -12.26 12.76 -4.60
N GLY A 185 -13.17 13.74 -4.55
CA GLY A 185 -14.60 13.53 -4.63
C GLY A 185 -15.04 12.84 -5.92
N ASP A 186 -14.52 13.27 -7.06
CA ASP A 186 -14.81 12.67 -8.38
C ASP A 186 -14.34 11.23 -8.48
N LYS A 187 -13.09 10.94 -8.01
CA LYS A 187 -12.56 9.57 -7.98
C LYS A 187 -13.40 8.68 -7.07
N TYR A 188 -13.72 9.14 -5.89
CA TYR A 188 -14.53 8.41 -4.92
C TYR A 188 -15.94 8.11 -5.46
N ALA A 189 -16.63 9.12 -6.03
CA ALA A 189 -17.93 8.94 -6.63
C ALA A 189 -17.90 7.96 -7.82
N LYS A 190 -16.86 8.03 -8.66
CA LYS A 190 -16.65 7.07 -9.77
C LYS A 190 -16.44 5.65 -9.23
N ALA A 191 -15.62 5.47 -8.22
CA ALA A 191 -15.34 4.18 -7.61
C ALA A 191 -16.62 3.58 -7.01
N LYS A 192 -17.43 4.37 -6.28
CA LYS A 192 -18.72 3.94 -5.74
C LYS A 192 -19.66 3.44 -6.84
N ARG A 193 -19.87 4.23 -7.88
CA ARG A 193 -20.74 3.84 -9.01
C ARG A 193 -20.26 2.55 -9.69
N SER A 194 -18.94 2.36 -9.81
CA SER A 194 -18.40 1.12 -10.38
C SER A 194 -18.63 -0.09 -9.49
N ALA A 195 -18.46 0.06 -8.18
CA ALA A 195 -18.71 -1.00 -7.20
C ALA A 195 -20.20 -1.39 -7.17
N GLU A 196 -21.11 -0.41 -7.20
CA GLU A 196 -22.56 -0.63 -7.25
C GLU A 196 -22.99 -1.39 -8.51
N LYS A 197 -22.48 -1.01 -9.69
CA LYS A 197 -22.75 -1.72 -10.94
C LYS A 197 -22.25 -3.17 -10.89
N THR A 198 -21.07 -3.40 -10.33
CA THR A 198 -20.50 -4.75 -10.19
C THR A 198 -21.34 -5.60 -9.23
N ALA A 199 -21.78 -5.03 -8.11
CA ALA A 199 -22.66 -5.72 -7.17
C ALA A 199 -24.01 -6.10 -7.80
N GLN A 200 -24.64 -5.16 -8.52
CA GLN A 200 -25.89 -5.40 -9.23
C GLN A 200 -25.76 -6.48 -10.32
N ALA A 201 -24.66 -6.46 -11.10
CA ALA A 201 -24.40 -7.47 -12.11
C ALA A 201 -24.21 -8.87 -11.50
N LYS A 202 -23.54 -8.95 -10.34
CA LYS A 202 -23.34 -10.20 -9.61
C LYS A 202 -24.66 -10.77 -9.09
N THR A 203 -25.49 -9.93 -8.48
CA THR A 203 -26.82 -10.34 -8.00
C THR A 203 -27.73 -10.78 -9.15
N ALA A 204 -27.70 -10.10 -10.30
CA ALA A 204 -28.46 -10.49 -11.49
C ALA A 204 -27.97 -11.81 -12.10
N ALA A 205 -26.68 -12.10 -12.02
CA ALA A 205 -26.13 -13.38 -12.47
C ALA A 205 -26.50 -14.55 -11.54
N GLU A 206 -26.51 -14.30 -10.22
CA GLU A 206 -26.93 -15.29 -9.22
C GLU A 206 -28.45 -15.54 -9.21
N SER A 207 -29.26 -14.55 -9.60
CA SER A 207 -30.72 -14.67 -9.69
C SER A 207 -31.24 -15.29 -10.99
N LYS A 208 -30.35 -15.56 -11.97
CA LYS A 208 -30.74 -16.29 -13.15
C LYS A 208 -30.95 -17.75 -12.73
N PRO A 209 -32.19 -18.30 -12.80
CA PRO A 209 -32.40 -19.69 -12.45
C PRO A 209 -31.50 -20.53 -13.34
N GLU A 210 -30.70 -21.39 -12.71
CA GLU A 210 -30.02 -22.46 -13.42
C GLU A 210 -31.11 -23.16 -14.25
N GLN A 211 -31.09 -22.98 -15.56
CA GLN A 211 -31.93 -23.73 -16.42
C GLN A 211 -31.45 -25.19 -16.27
N GLU A 212 -32.05 -25.85 -15.28
CA GLU A 212 -31.99 -27.29 -15.18
C GLU A 212 -32.29 -27.79 -16.57
N SER A 213 -31.29 -28.28 -17.28
CA SER A 213 -31.47 -28.93 -18.56
C SER A 213 -32.32 -30.15 -18.25
N VAL A 214 -33.65 -29.97 -18.35
CA VAL A 214 -34.60 -31.08 -18.26
C VAL A 214 -34.20 -32.03 -19.39
N ARG A 215 -33.37 -33.00 -19.05
CA ARG A 215 -33.06 -34.10 -19.97
C ARG A 215 -34.36 -34.84 -20.15
N HIS A 216 -34.99 -34.64 -21.29
CA HIS A 216 -36.19 -35.40 -21.64
C HIS A 216 -35.78 -36.85 -21.75
N VAL A 217 -36.21 -37.64 -20.78
CA VAL A 217 -36.10 -39.10 -20.84
C VAL A 217 -37.22 -39.58 -21.72
N ILE A 218 -36.87 -40.08 -22.90
CA ILE A 218 -37.80 -40.73 -23.82
C ILE A 218 -37.87 -42.20 -23.46
N GLN A 219 -39.08 -42.68 -23.24
CA GLN A 219 -39.38 -44.07 -22.94
C GLN A 219 -40.01 -44.71 -24.18
N PHE A 220 -39.41 -45.78 -24.70
CA PHE A 220 -40.01 -46.55 -25.80
C PHE A 220 -39.85 -48.05 -25.55
N VAL A 221 -40.75 -48.80 -26.10
CA VAL A 221 -40.80 -50.28 -26.01
C VAL A 221 -40.42 -50.87 -27.40
N ASP A 222 -39.43 -51.76 -27.42
CA ASP A 222 -39.04 -52.47 -28.67
C ASP A 222 -40.04 -53.52 -29.13
N ALA A 223 -39.79 -54.11 -30.30
CA ALA A 223 -40.67 -55.14 -30.88
C ALA A 223 -40.74 -56.41 -30.03
N GLU A 224 -39.81 -56.64 -29.16
CA GLU A 224 -39.70 -57.75 -28.21
C GLU A 224 -40.33 -57.45 -26.85
N GLY A 225 -40.97 -56.26 -26.70
CA GLY A 225 -41.67 -55.85 -25.48
C GLY A 225 -40.72 -55.28 -24.33
N ARG A 226 -39.45 -54.98 -24.64
CA ARG A 226 -38.52 -54.46 -23.65
C ARG A 226 -38.57 -52.94 -23.59
N LEU A 227 -38.58 -52.40 -22.38
CA LEU A 227 -38.59 -50.97 -22.12
C LEU A 227 -37.19 -50.38 -22.24
N HIS A 228 -37.04 -49.34 -23.05
CA HIS A 228 -35.83 -48.57 -23.21
C HIS A 228 -36.04 -47.14 -22.71
N LEU A 229 -35.03 -46.63 -21.99
CA LEU A 229 -34.95 -45.23 -21.57
C LEU A 229 -33.78 -44.59 -22.31
N ALA A 230 -34.04 -43.50 -23.04
CA ALA A 230 -33.02 -42.70 -23.72
C ALA A 230 -33.10 -41.24 -23.25
N THR A 231 -31.98 -40.59 -23.10
CA THR A 231 -31.87 -39.13 -22.83
C THR A 231 -31.55 -38.44 -24.15
N GLN A 232 -32.32 -37.42 -24.48
CA GLN A 232 -32.04 -36.53 -25.60
C GLN A 232 -31.46 -35.21 -25.15
#